data_984e991fc86539f487013925d6b25805
#
_entry.id   984e991fc86539f487013925d6b25805
#
_cell.length_a   1.000
_cell.length_b   1.000
_cell.length_c   1.000
_cell.angle_alpha   90.00
_cell.angle_beta   90.00
_cell.angle_gamma   90.00
#
_symmetry.space_group_name_H-M   'P 1'
#
loop_
_entity.id
_entity.type
_entity.pdbx_description
1 polymer ?
#
loop_
_entity_poly.entity_id
_entity_poly.type
_entity_poly.pdbx_seq_one_letter_code
_entity_poly.pdbx_strand_id
1 'polypeptide(L)'
;GTGLIHDEGPDKDKGYGPYVQSERQASGLYLKYAQQLVEQGDAYYCFCKKEELEGMKRVVAGKEISIYDKRCLKLSKEEVQRRLDAGEPHVIRFNMPTEGTTTFNDVIYGDITVNNEEMEDLILIKSDGYPTYNFANVIDDHLMEITHVVRGNEYLSSAPKYNRIYEAFGWEIPVYVHCPLITNEEHQKLSKRSGHSSYEDLLDQGFV
;
A
#
# COMPACT_ATOMS: atom_id res chain seq x y z
N GLY A 1 4.88 -27.47 -15.90
CA GLY A 1 4.42 -26.15 -15.47
C GLY A 1 3.07 -25.78 -16.12
N THR A 2 2.49 -24.66 -15.72
CA THR A 2 1.18 -24.18 -16.20
C THR A 2 1.11 -23.82 -17.67
N GLY A 3 2.25 -23.76 -18.38
CA GLY A 3 2.34 -23.23 -19.74
C GLY A 3 2.24 -21.71 -19.86
N LEU A 4 2.08 -20.99 -18.72
CA LEU A 4 2.07 -19.54 -18.69
C LEU A 4 3.49 -19.01 -18.85
N ILE A 5 3.66 -18.08 -19.78
CA ILE A 5 4.95 -17.43 -20.09
C ILE A 5 4.77 -15.95 -19.80
N HIS A 6 5.61 -15.40 -18.92
CA HIS A 6 5.64 -13.96 -18.67
C HIS A 6 6.50 -13.23 -19.71
N ASP A 7 6.21 -11.96 -19.94
CA ASP A 7 6.93 -11.09 -20.87
C ASP A 7 8.02 -10.28 -20.21
N GLU A 8 7.87 -10.01 -18.91
CA GLU A 8 8.76 -9.20 -18.09
C GLU A 8 8.87 -9.84 -16.71
N GLY A 9 10.04 -9.77 -16.06
CA GLY A 9 10.27 -10.29 -14.71
C GLY A 9 11.75 -10.39 -14.35
N PRO A 10 12.10 -10.91 -13.15
CA PRO A 10 13.47 -10.95 -12.67
C PRO A 10 14.45 -11.72 -13.57
N ASP A 11 13.96 -12.72 -14.28
CA ASP A 11 14.70 -13.57 -15.23
C ASP A 11 14.59 -13.10 -16.68
N LYS A 12 13.81 -12.04 -16.93
CA LYS A 12 13.51 -11.50 -18.26
C LYS A 12 13.35 -9.99 -18.20
N ASP A 13 14.38 -9.31 -17.74
CA ASP A 13 14.40 -7.85 -17.57
C ASP A 13 14.48 -7.14 -18.93
N LYS A 14 13.51 -6.28 -19.22
CA LYS A 14 13.48 -5.41 -20.40
C LYS A 14 13.76 -3.94 -20.06
N GLY A 15 14.35 -3.68 -18.90
CA GLY A 15 14.75 -2.34 -18.47
C GLY A 15 13.93 -1.75 -17.32
N TYR A 16 13.05 -2.54 -16.71
CA TYR A 16 12.22 -2.12 -15.55
C TYR A 16 12.83 -2.54 -14.20
N GLY A 17 13.87 -3.36 -14.19
CA GLY A 17 14.58 -3.76 -12.96
C GLY A 17 15.23 -2.58 -12.23
N PRO A 18 15.78 -2.84 -11.03
CA PRO A 18 15.81 -4.13 -10.35
C PRO A 18 14.44 -4.52 -9.78
N TYR A 19 14.16 -5.84 -9.66
CA TYR A 19 12.89 -6.38 -9.15
C TYR A 19 12.91 -6.68 -7.66
N VAL A 20 14.07 -6.58 -7.04
CA VAL A 20 14.24 -6.76 -5.59
C VAL A 20 14.10 -5.42 -4.90
N GLN A 21 13.11 -5.31 -3.99
CA GLN A 21 12.80 -4.05 -3.31
C GLN A 21 14.02 -3.44 -2.58
N SER A 22 14.88 -4.27 -1.97
CA SER A 22 16.08 -3.79 -1.27
C SER A 22 17.10 -3.13 -2.21
N GLU A 23 17.20 -3.59 -3.45
CA GLU A 23 18.07 -2.98 -4.47
C GLU A 23 17.50 -1.62 -4.92
N ARG A 24 16.19 -1.53 -5.12
CA ARG A 24 15.50 -0.27 -5.42
C ARG A 24 15.61 0.72 -4.25
N GLN A 25 15.47 0.23 -3.02
CA GLN A 25 15.65 1.03 -1.80
C GLN A 25 17.07 1.62 -1.72
N ALA A 26 18.11 0.86 -2.07
CA ALA A 26 19.50 1.32 -2.04
C ALA A 26 19.76 2.54 -2.94
N SER A 27 18.95 2.73 -3.99
CA SER A 27 19.02 3.91 -4.86
C SER A 27 18.42 5.19 -4.25
N GLY A 28 17.77 5.10 -3.09
CA GLY A 28 17.05 6.22 -2.47
C GLY A 28 15.71 6.57 -3.14
N LEU A 29 15.26 5.75 -4.08
CA LEU A 29 14.08 5.99 -4.91
C LEU A 29 12.83 6.33 -4.09
N TYR A 30 12.45 5.46 -3.15
CA TYR A 30 11.22 5.63 -2.39
C TYR A 30 11.25 6.87 -1.49
N LEU A 31 12.39 7.14 -0.85
CA LEU A 31 12.54 8.33 -0.01
C LEU A 31 12.37 9.61 -0.84
N LYS A 32 12.93 9.66 -2.05
CA LYS A 32 12.78 10.79 -2.97
C LYS A 32 11.31 11.10 -3.26
N TYR A 33 10.51 10.09 -3.60
CA TYR A 33 9.07 10.27 -3.85
C TYR A 33 8.29 10.64 -2.59
N ALA A 34 8.64 10.05 -1.44
CA ALA A 34 8.00 10.43 -0.17
C ALA A 34 8.29 11.90 0.20
N GLN A 35 9.52 12.37 -0.01
CA GLN A 35 9.89 13.77 0.19
C GLN A 35 9.16 14.72 -0.76
N GLN A 36 8.96 14.33 -2.01
CA GLN A 36 8.14 15.09 -2.95
C GLN A 36 6.71 15.29 -2.41
N LEU A 37 6.08 14.24 -1.88
CA LEU A 37 4.75 14.36 -1.26
C LEU A 37 4.76 15.26 -0.02
N VAL A 38 5.84 15.25 0.77
CA VAL A 38 5.99 16.18 1.92
C VAL A 38 6.07 17.63 1.44
N GLU A 39 6.84 17.90 0.39
CA GLU A 39 6.97 19.23 -0.19
C GLU A 39 5.65 19.77 -0.76
N GLN A 40 4.84 18.88 -1.35
CA GLN A 40 3.51 19.19 -1.87
C GLN A 40 2.46 19.40 -0.77
N GLY A 41 2.70 18.88 0.45
CA GLY A 41 1.74 18.91 1.56
C GLY A 41 0.84 17.67 1.63
N ASP A 42 1.06 16.68 0.76
CA ASP A 42 0.31 15.42 0.72
C ASP A 42 0.88 14.36 1.67
N ALA A 43 2.04 14.62 2.26
CA ALA A 43 2.65 13.80 3.30
C ALA A 43 3.32 14.67 4.37
N TYR A 44 3.67 14.06 5.50
CA TYR A 44 4.31 14.76 6.62
C TYR A 44 5.15 13.81 7.48
N TYR A 45 6.10 14.38 8.22
CA TYR A 45 6.91 13.67 9.20
C TYR A 45 6.13 13.43 10.50
N CYS A 46 6.17 12.22 11.00
CA CYS A 46 5.54 11.83 12.26
C CYS A 46 6.58 11.28 13.22
N PHE A 47 6.69 11.92 14.38
CA PHE A 47 7.66 11.61 15.44
C PHE A 47 7.04 10.85 16.62
N CYS A 48 5.78 10.43 16.51
CA CYS A 48 5.10 9.69 17.56
C CYS A 48 5.76 8.34 17.83
N LYS A 49 5.95 8.04 19.12
CA LYS A 49 6.42 6.72 19.56
C LYS A 49 5.27 5.71 19.53
N LYS A 50 5.63 4.43 19.52
CA LYS A 50 4.66 3.34 19.46
C LYS A 50 3.65 3.40 20.61
N GLU A 51 4.14 3.71 21.81
CA GLU A 51 3.32 3.80 23.02
C GLU A 51 2.28 4.91 22.95
N GLU A 52 2.59 6.00 22.23
CA GLU A 52 1.64 7.10 22.01
C GLU A 52 0.54 6.73 21.00
N LEU A 53 0.82 5.80 20.10
CA LEU A 53 -0.12 5.34 19.06
C LEU A 53 -1.11 4.29 19.59
N GLU A 54 -0.72 3.48 20.57
CA GLU A 54 -1.51 2.35 21.07
C GLU A 54 -2.84 2.78 21.73
N GLY A 55 -2.96 4.02 22.17
CA GLY A 55 -4.18 4.57 22.79
C GLY A 55 -5.05 5.40 21.84
N MET A 56 -4.64 5.61 20.60
CA MET A 56 -5.35 6.46 19.68
C MET A 56 -6.54 5.74 19.07
N LYS A 57 -7.73 6.24 19.39
CA LYS A 57 -8.98 5.70 18.87
C LYS A 57 -9.88 6.85 18.43
N ARG A 58 -10.69 6.58 17.39
CA ARG A 58 -11.71 7.49 16.90
C ARG A 58 -13.01 6.73 16.70
N VAL A 59 -14.13 7.38 17.02
CA VAL A 59 -15.45 6.82 16.72
C VAL A 59 -15.85 7.27 15.32
N VAL A 60 -16.04 6.30 14.42
CA VAL A 60 -16.50 6.52 13.06
C VAL A 60 -17.72 5.65 12.83
N ALA A 61 -18.83 6.24 12.39
CA ALA A 61 -20.10 5.55 12.19
C ALA A 61 -20.55 4.69 13.41
N GLY A 62 -20.29 5.17 14.62
CA GLY A 62 -20.64 4.46 15.87
C GLY A 62 -19.70 3.32 16.25
N LYS A 63 -18.64 3.07 15.52
CA LYS A 63 -17.60 2.07 15.83
C LYS A 63 -16.31 2.75 16.26
N GLU A 64 -15.69 2.22 17.31
CA GLU A 64 -14.37 2.65 17.75
C GLU A 64 -13.33 2.00 16.85
N ILE A 65 -12.57 2.80 16.14
CA ILE A 65 -11.48 2.36 15.26
C ILE A 65 -10.15 2.97 15.72
N SER A 66 -9.07 2.20 15.58
CA SER A 66 -7.72 2.69 15.86
C SER A 66 -7.22 3.48 14.66
N ILE A 67 -7.28 4.80 14.74
CA ILE A 67 -6.81 5.71 13.69
C ILE A 67 -5.90 6.78 14.31
N TYR A 68 -4.79 7.05 13.63
CA TYR A 68 -3.86 8.12 13.98
C TYR A 68 -4.55 9.51 13.92
N ASP A 69 -4.35 10.32 14.95
CA ASP A 69 -5.04 11.61 15.14
C ASP A 69 -4.43 12.80 14.38
N LYS A 70 -3.45 12.56 13.54
CA LYS A 70 -2.76 13.57 12.71
C LYS A 70 -2.03 14.67 13.52
N ARG A 71 -1.68 14.43 14.79
CA ARG A 71 -1.08 15.48 15.64
C ARG A 71 0.22 16.05 15.05
N CYS A 72 1.05 15.22 14.39
CA CYS A 72 2.29 15.69 13.80
C CYS A 72 2.08 16.53 12.52
N LEU A 73 0.92 16.44 11.86
CA LEU A 73 0.57 17.30 10.72
C LEU A 73 0.51 18.79 11.14
N LYS A 74 0.27 19.07 12.42
CA LYS A 74 0.15 20.43 12.99
C LYS A 74 1.48 21.04 13.40
N LEU A 75 2.59 20.30 13.31
CA LEU A 75 3.91 20.82 13.64
C LEU A 75 4.33 21.88 12.61
N SER A 76 4.97 22.94 13.07
CA SER A 76 5.55 23.94 12.17
C SER A 76 6.73 23.37 11.40
N LYS A 77 7.06 23.96 10.26
CA LYS A 77 8.21 23.55 9.45
C LYS A 77 9.52 23.65 10.23
N GLU A 78 9.65 24.69 11.05
CA GLU A 78 10.82 24.93 11.89
C GLU A 78 10.97 23.82 12.95
N GLU A 79 9.87 23.43 13.59
CA GLU A 79 9.87 22.34 14.58
C GLU A 79 10.19 20.99 13.94
N VAL A 80 9.62 20.71 12.77
CA VAL A 80 9.95 19.51 12.00
C VAL A 80 11.44 19.48 11.67
N GLN A 81 11.98 20.58 11.13
CA GLN A 81 13.40 20.65 10.77
C GLN A 81 14.31 20.49 12.00
N ARG A 82 13.98 21.14 13.12
CA ARG A 82 14.72 21.00 14.37
C ARG A 82 14.81 19.55 14.85
N ARG A 83 13.72 18.79 14.75
CA ARG A 83 13.67 17.37 15.14
C ARG A 83 14.45 16.49 14.17
N LEU A 84 14.36 16.76 12.86
CA LEU A 84 15.15 16.06 11.85
C LEU A 84 16.65 16.28 12.05
N ASP A 85 17.08 17.54 12.30
CA ASP A 85 18.48 17.89 12.55
C ASP A 85 19.00 17.25 13.85
N ALA A 86 18.12 17.06 14.85
CA ALA A 86 18.44 16.33 16.07
C ALA A 86 18.52 14.80 15.89
N GLY A 87 18.23 14.29 14.69
CA GLY A 87 18.21 12.86 14.42
C GLY A 87 17.07 12.09 15.11
N GLU A 88 15.96 12.77 15.46
CA GLU A 88 14.84 12.13 16.14
C GLU A 88 14.20 11.07 15.26
N PRO A 89 13.97 9.83 15.77
CA PRO A 89 13.31 8.78 14.99
C PRO A 89 11.94 9.24 14.50
N HIS A 90 11.66 8.99 13.23
CA HIS A 90 10.43 9.43 12.59
C HIS A 90 10.00 8.47 11.49
N VAL A 91 8.76 8.63 11.05
CA VAL A 91 8.21 8.00 9.85
C VAL A 91 7.66 9.11 8.94
N ILE A 92 7.46 8.82 7.66
CA ILE A 92 6.71 9.69 6.75
C ILE A 92 5.33 9.08 6.56
N ARG A 93 4.28 9.89 6.80
CA ARG A 93 2.87 9.48 6.60
C ARG A 93 2.24 10.23 5.45
N PHE A 94 1.39 9.52 4.71
CA PHE A 94 0.50 10.14 3.74
C PHE A 94 -0.65 10.84 4.46
N ASN A 95 -0.98 12.06 4.05
CA ASN A 95 -2.08 12.84 4.62
C ASN A 95 -3.39 12.47 3.94
N MET A 96 -4.07 11.43 4.43
CA MET A 96 -5.38 11.02 3.90
C MET A 96 -6.43 12.10 4.11
N PRO A 97 -7.31 12.35 3.14
CA PRO A 97 -8.46 13.22 3.35
C PRO A 97 -9.38 12.64 4.43
N THR A 98 -10.02 13.51 5.21
CA THR A 98 -10.93 13.12 6.29
C THR A 98 -12.39 13.33 5.96
N GLU A 99 -12.68 14.10 4.91
CA GLU A 99 -14.04 14.43 4.49
C GLU A 99 -14.36 13.82 3.12
N GLY A 100 -15.65 13.54 2.90
CA GLY A 100 -16.14 12.99 1.65
C GLY A 100 -15.88 11.50 1.49
N THR A 101 -15.86 11.04 0.26
CA THR A 101 -15.71 9.62 -0.11
C THR A 101 -14.64 9.43 -1.18
N THR A 102 -14.10 8.22 -1.24
CA THR A 102 -13.25 7.76 -2.34
C THR A 102 -13.93 6.61 -3.03
N THR A 103 -14.13 6.73 -4.34
CA THR A 103 -14.70 5.67 -5.18
C THR A 103 -13.63 5.18 -6.16
N PHE A 104 -13.55 3.89 -6.34
CA PHE A 104 -12.74 3.28 -7.40
C PHE A 104 -13.53 2.17 -8.09
N ASN A 105 -13.19 1.90 -9.35
CA ASN A 105 -13.76 0.82 -10.12
C ASN A 105 -12.85 -0.40 -10.09
N ASP A 106 -13.44 -1.56 -9.79
CA ASP A 106 -12.81 -2.86 -9.92
C ASP A 106 -13.53 -3.67 -11.00
N VAL A 107 -12.77 -4.33 -11.88
CA VAL A 107 -13.33 -5.07 -13.01
C VAL A 107 -14.30 -6.19 -12.58
N ILE A 108 -14.07 -6.80 -11.42
CA ILE A 108 -14.89 -7.91 -10.90
C ILE A 108 -15.98 -7.40 -9.95
N TYR A 109 -15.65 -6.48 -9.06
CA TYR A 109 -16.55 -6.02 -8.00
C TYR A 109 -17.31 -4.74 -8.35
N GLY A 110 -17.00 -4.07 -9.48
CA GLY A 110 -17.63 -2.82 -9.88
C GLY A 110 -17.18 -1.63 -9.02
N ASP A 111 -18.03 -0.62 -8.89
CA ASP A 111 -17.72 0.58 -8.13
C ASP A 111 -17.76 0.33 -6.63
N ILE A 112 -16.68 0.66 -5.97
CA ILE A 112 -16.52 0.54 -4.51
C ILE A 112 -16.25 1.91 -3.94
N THR A 113 -17.09 2.32 -3.00
CA THR A 113 -17.01 3.62 -2.32
C THR A 113 -16.73 3.42 -0.84
N VAL A 114 -15.74 4.15 -0.33
CA VAL A 114 -15.41 4.18 1.11
C VAL A 114 -15.47 5.61 1.63
N ASN A 115 -15.85 5.78 2.90
CA ASN A 115 -15.76 7.07 3.57
C ASN A 115 -14.31 7.41 3.89
N ASN A 116 -13.89 8.62 3.56
CA ASN A 116 -12.52 9.05 3.81
C ASN A 116 -12.16 9.06 5.30
N GLU A 117 -13.13 9.32 6.17
CA GLU A 117 -12.94 9.28 7.62
C GLU A 117 -12.54 7.90 8.18
N GLU A 118 -12.78 6.82 7.42
CA GLU A 118 -12.40 5.45 7.78
C GLU A 118 -10.97 5.11 7.33
N MET A 119 -10.37 5.96 6.50
CA MET A 119 -9.00 5.75 6.00
C MET A 119 -7.98 6.36 6.96
N GLU A 120 -7.01 5.55 7.35
CA GLU A 120 -5.87 6.03 8.17
C GLU A 120 -4.76 6.62 7.30
N ASP A 121 -3.98 7.52 7.90
CA ASP A 121 -2.74 8.02 7.29
C ASP A 121 -1.70 6.91 7.18
N LEU A 122 -1.51 6.41 5.98
CA LEU A 122 -0.55 5.35 5.72
C LEU A 122 0.88 5.78 6.06
N ILE A 123 1.65 4.90 6.68
CA ILE A 123 3.09 5.08 6.73
C ILE A 123 3.65 4.78 5.33
N LEU A 124 4.33 5.75 4.76
CA LEU A 124 5.03 5.61 3.47
C LEU A 124 6.44 5.08 3.69
N ILE A 125 7.21 5.76 4.56
CA ILE A 125 8.58 5.38 4.93
C ILE A 125 8.62 5.09 6.43
N LYS A 126 9.17 3.95 6.79
CA LYS A 126 9.37 3.53 8.17
C LYS A 126 10.60 4.22 8.79
N SER A 127 10.72 4.13 10.11
CA SER A 127 11.85 4.72 10.85
C SER A 127 13.23 4.13 10.50
N ASP A 128 13.27 2.94 9.88
CA ASP A 128 14.47 2.33 9.34
C ASP A 128 14.83 2.80 7.92
N GLY A 129 14.05 3.75 7.37
CA GLY A 129 14.22 4.29 6.03
C GLY A 129 13.61 3.45 4.90
N TYR A 130 13.07 2.26 5.21
CA TYR A 130 12.43 1.42 4.19
C TYR A 130 10.98 1.83 3.92
N PRO A 131 10.51 1.74 2.68
CA PRO A 131 9.10 1.95 2.38
C PRO A 131 8.24 0.85 2.99
N THR A 132 6.97 1.16 3.26
CA THR A 132 5.97 0.12 3.44
C THR A 132 5.59 -0.49 2.10
N TYR A 133 5.03 -1.70 2.13
CA TYR A 133 4.45 -2.31 0.93
C TYR A 133 3.43 -1.38 0.25
N ASN A 134 2.58 -0.72 1.05
CA ASN A 134 1.52 0.16 0.55
C ASN A 134 2.05 1.35 -0.26
N PHE A 135 3.27 1.79 -0.02
CA PHE A 135 3.89 2.86 -0.80
C PHE A 135 4.74 2.31 -1.94
N ALA A 136 5.55 1.28 -1.66
CA ALA A 136 6.42 0.70 -2.66
C ALA A 136 5.65 0.20 -3.89
N ASN A 137 4.49 -0.44 -3.68
CA ASN A 137 3.70 -0.96 -4.79
C ASN A 137 3.25 0.15 -5.76
N VAL A 138 2.82 1.30 -5.25
CA VAL A 138 2.39 2.44 -6.08
C VAL A 138 3.55 3.00 -6.90
N ILE A 139 4.71 3.19 -6.25
CA ILE A 139 5.92 3.70 -6.92
C ILE A 139 6.41 2.71 -7.98
N ASP A 140 6.47 1.44 -7.63
CA ASP A 140 6.97 0.40 -8.53
C ASP A 140 6.03 0.16 -9.69
N ASP A 141 4.73 0.06 -9.46
CA ASP A 141 3.73 -0.11 -10.51
C ASP A 141 3.76 1.06 -11.51
N HIS A 142 3.88 2.30 -11.01
CA HIS A 142 4.00 3.47 -11.88
C HIS A 142 5.29 3.43 -12.71
N LEU A 143 6.44 3.22 -12.07
CA LEU A 143 7.74 3.23 -12.76
C LEU A 143 7.96 2.03 -13.67
N MET A 144 7.27 0.92 -13.42
CA MET A 144 7.27 -0.26 -14.28
C MET A 144 6.16 -0.22 -15.34
N GLU A 145 5.44 0.91 -15.45
CA GLU A 145 4.38 1.14 -16.45
C GLU A 145 3.27 0.09 -16.39
N ILE A 146 2.91 -0.36 -15.17
CA ILE A 146 1.84 -1.33 -14.95
C ILE A 146 0.50 -0.69 -15.27
N THR A 147 -0.23 -1.26 -16.21
CA THR A 147 -1.56 -0.81 -16.63
C THR A 147 -2.70 -1.53 -15.92
N HIS A 148 -2.48 -2.78 -15.52
CA HIS A 148 -3.47 -3.63 -14.86
C HIS A 148 -2.86 -4.34 -13.66
N VAL A 149 -3.49 -4.21 -12.50
CA VAL A 149 -3.10 -4.89 -11.26
C VAL A 149 -4.06 -6.04 -11.00
N VAL A 150 -3.58 -7.27 -11.21
CA VAL A 150 -4.34 -8.51 -10.96
C VAL A 150 -3.83 -9.16 -9.69
N ARG A 151 -4.68 -9.24 -8.63
CA ARG A 151 -4.26 -9.77 -7.32
C ARG A 151 -5.44 -10.29 -6.51
N GLY A 152 -5.18 -10.88 -5.36
CA GLY A 152 -6.23 -11.37 -4.46
C GLY A 152 -7.09 -10.24 -3.86
N ASN A 153 -8.33 -10.55 -3.55
CA ASN A 153 -9.30 -9.58 -3.03
C ASN A 153 -9.00 -9.09 -1.60
N GLU A 154 -8.02 -9.65 -0.92
CA GLU A 154 -7.54 -9.15 0.37
C GLU A 154 -7.02 -7.70 0.31
N TYR A 155 -6.63 -7.23 -0.88
CA TYR A 155 -6.18 -5.85 -1.11
C TYR A 155 -7.31 -4.89 -1.52
N LEU A 156 -8.53 -5.37 -1.66
CA LEU A 156 -9.67 -4.57 -2.11
C LEU A 156 -9.90 -3.35 -1.21
N SER A 157 -9.80 -3.53 0.12
CA SER A 157 -9.94 -2.45 1.10
C SER A 157 -8.78 -1.45 1.11
N SER A 158 -7.64 -1.82 0.52
CA SER A 158 -6.45 -0.94 0.44
C SER A 158 -6.40 -0.12 -0.84
N ALA A 159 -7.07 -0.56 -1.90
CA ALA A 159 -7.06 0.11 -3.20
C ALA A 159 -7.46 1.60 -3.15
N PRO A 160 -8.46 2.05 -2.38
CA PRO A 160 -8.80 3.47 -2.27
C PRO A 160 -7.63 4.31 -1.74
N LYS A 161 -6.84 3.75 -0.80
CA LYS A 161 -5.68 4.42 -0.22
C LYS A 161 -4.56 4.59 -1.26
N TYR A 162 -4.36 3.59 -2.11
CA TYR A 162 -3.37 3.66 -3.20
C TYR A 162 -3.76 4.70 -4.23
N ASN A 163 -5.05 4.78 -4.59
CA ASN A 163 -5.54 5.76 -5.53
C ASN A 163 -5.26 7.19 -5.08
N ARG A 164 -5.37 7.47 -3.77
CA ARG A 164 -5.00 8.78 -3.22
C ARG A 164 -3.54 9.12 -3.41
N ILE A 165 -2.64 8.13 -3.38
CA ILE A 165 -1.23 8.35 -3.65
C ILE A 165 -1.00 8.62 -5.14
N TYR A 166 -1.64 7.85 -6.04
CA TYR A 166 -1.59 8.11 -7.49
C TYR A 166 -2.09 9.53 -7.81
N GLU A 167 -3.22 9.92 -7.24
CA GLU A 167 -3.83 11.25 -7.42
C GLU A 167 -2.92 12.37 -6.96
N ALA A 168 -2.26 12.22 -5.80
CA ALA A 168 -1.32 13.20 -5.26
C ALA A 168 -0.11 13.43 -6.17
N PHE A 169 0.34 12.40 -6.88
CA PHE A 169 1.38 12.53 -7.90
C PHE A 169 0.85 12.99 -9.26
N GLY A 170 -0.46 13.03 -9.47
CA GLY A 170 -1.06 13.26 -10.79
C GLY A 170 -0.81 12.11 -11.77
N TRP A 171 -0.62 10.90 -11.27
CA TRP A 171 -0.37 9.72 -12.08
C TRP A 171 -1.67 9.01 -12.47
N GLU A 172 -1.63 8.31 -13.59
CA GLU A 172 -2.72 7.46 -14.03
C GLU A 172 -2.88 6.26 -13.08
N ILE A 173 -4.12 5.99 -12.66
CA ILE A 173 -4.45 4.88 -11.78
C ILE A 173 -4.58 3.61 -12.63
N PRO A 174 -3.92 2.50 -12.28
CA PRO A 174 -4.05 1.26 -13.02
C PRO A 174 -5.45 0.66 -12.90
N VAL A 175 -5.82 -0.17 -13.86
CA VAL A 175 -7.05 -0.96 -13.80
C VAL A 175 -6.90 -2.06 -12.75
N TYR A 176 -7.83 -2.13 -11.79
CA TYR A 176 -7.82 -3.16 -10.76
C TYR A 176 -8.67 -4.37 -11.13
N VAL A 177 -8.10 -5.55 -10.92
CA VAL A 177 -8.77 -6.84 -11.06
C VAL A 177 -8.52 -7.65 -9.78
N HIS A 178 -9.40 -7.54 -8.80
CA HIS A 178 -9.26 -8.31 -7.55
C HIS A 178 -9.95 -9.66 -7.69
N CYS A 179 -9.14 -10.72 -7.74
CA CYS A 179 -9.62 -12.08 -7.88
C CYS A 179 -10.21 -12.60 -6.56
N PRO A 180 -11.33 -13.34 -6.59
CA PRO A 180 -11.87 -13.98 -5.41
C PRO A 180 -10.92 -15.04 -4.88
N LEU A 181 -11.06 -15.35 -3.57
CA LEU A 181 -10.28 -16.40 -2.95
C LEU A 181 -10.69 -17.78 -3.50
N ILE A 182 -9.71 -18.64 -3.68
CA ILE A 182 -9.96 -20.06 -3.90
C ILE A 182 -10.22 -20.68 -2.52
N THR A 183 -11.35 -21.36 -2.39
CA THR A 183 -11.82 -21.93 -1.12
C THR A 183 -12.02 -23.43 -1.25
N ASN A 184 -12.00 -24.15 -0.11
CA ASN A 184 -12.45 -25.52 -0.03
C ASN A 184 -14.00 -25.59 -0.03
N GLU A 185 -14.56 -26.80 0.09
CA GLU A 185 -16.01 -27.05 0.14
C GLU A 185 -16.70 -26.37 1.31
N GLU A 186 -15.96 -26.08 2.39
CA GLU A 186 -16.45 -25.38 3.60
C GLU A 186 -16.31 -23.84 3.47
N HIS A 187 -16.01 -23.33 2.28
CA HIS A 187 -15.77 -21.91 2.00
C HIS A 187 -14.59 -21.28 2.77
N GLN A 188 -13.65 -22.09 3.24
CA GLN A 188 -12.45 -21.63 3.93
C GLN A 188 -11.34 -21.40 2.89
N LYS A 189 -10.58 -20.29 3.06
CA LYS A 189 -9.43 -19.98 2.20
C LYS A 189 -8.44 -21.14 2.17
N LEU A 190 -8.07 -21.60 1.00
CA LEU A 190 -6.95 -22.54 0.84
C LEU A 190 -5.65 -21.87 1.29
N SER A 191 -4.89 -22.55 2.12
CA SER A 191 -3.61 -22.08 2.63
C SER A 191 -2.59 -23.21 2.67
N LYS A 192 -1.30 -22.86 2.65
CA LYS A 192 -0.20 -23.83 2.80
C LYS A 192 -0.31 -24.64 4.11
N ARG A 193 -1.00 -24.11 5.12
CA ARG A 193 -1.21 -24.79 6.43
C ARG A 193 -2.33 -25.81 6.40
N SER A 194 -3.26 -25.70 5.45
CA SER A 194 -4.39 -26.63 5.33
C SER A 194 -4.05 -27.89 4.51
N GLY A 195 -2.81 -27.99 3.98
CA GLY A 195 -2.40 -29.06 3.06
C GLY A 195 -3.13 -29.01 1.71
N HIS A 196 -2.53 -29.55 0.66
CA HIS A 196 -3.15 -29.70 -0.66
C HIS A 196 -3.59 -28.39 -1.33
N SER A 197 -2.79 -27.33 -1.24
CA SER A 197 -3.10 -26.04 -1.85
C SER A 197 -2.03 -25.50 -2.80
N SER A 198 -0.98 -26.27 -3.05
CA SER A 198 -0.01 -25.94 -4.09
C SER A 198 -0.52 -26.32 -5.47
N TYR A 199 0.09 -25.75 -6.49
CA TYR A 199 -0.22 -26.13 -7.89
C TYR A 199 0.05 -27.63 -8.12
N GLU A 200 1.13 -28.15 -7.55
CA GLU A 200 1.50 -29.57 -7.63
C GLU A 200 0.43 -30.45 -6.97
N ASP A 201 -0.05 -30.08 -5.78
CA ASP A 201 -1.14 -30.80 -5.10
C ASP A 201 -2.42 -30.82 -5.94
N LEU A 202 -2.74 -29.73 -6.65
CA LEU A 202 -3.91 -29.67 -7.52
C LEU A 202 -3.74 -30.56 -8.75
N LEU A 203 -2.53 -30.63 -9.33
CA LEU A 203 -2.22 -31.55 -10.43
C LEU A 203 -2.37 -33.01 -9.99
N ASP A 204 -1.85 -33.37 -8.82
CA ASP A 204 -1.92 -34.74 -8.26
C ASP A 204 -3.38 -35.16 -8.00
N GLN A 205 -4.26 -34.20 -7.73
CA GLN A 205 -5.69 -34.41 -7.54
C GLN A 205 -6.48 -34.40 -8.87
N GLY A 206 -5.82 -34.15 -9.99
CA GLY A 206 -6.44 -34.16 -11.31
C GLY A 206 -7.18 -32.86 -11.69
N PHE A 207 -6.91 -31.76 -11.00
CA PHE A 207 -7.33 -30.42 -11.41
C PHE A 207 -6.33 -29.86 -12.42
N VAL A 208 -6.58 -29.90 -13.69
CA VAL A 208 -5.81 -29.41 -14.87
C VAL A 208 -5.09 -30.52 -15.61
#